data_6ea2ef2d05c7edbc7aac400636af72fa
#
_entry.id   6ea2ef2d05c7edbc7aac400636af72fa
#
_cell.length_a   1.000
_cell.length_b   1.000
_cell.length_c   1.000
_cell.angle_alpha   90.00
_cell.angle_beta   90.00
_cell.angle_gamma   90.00
#
_symmetry.space_group_name_H-M   'P 1'
#
loop_
_entity.id
_entity.type
_entity.pdbx_description
1 polymer ?
#
loop_
_entity_poly.entity_id
_entity_poly.type
_entity_poly.pdbx_seq_one_letter_code
_entity_poly.pdbx_strand_id
1 'polypeptide(L)'
;MPYPTALSTIPDNDAYDVVVLGAGGAGMSAALFASIAGAKKVLLVESTAQVGGTTAYSAATTWVPGTHLAPQVNKDDTLDNAAKFLDNAVGPRSPRSAREALLANGAAAVKTIEQHSHVKYRIRPFHPDYLSELEGSTLCGRALEPLPFDGRLLGEDFDL
;
A
#
# COMPACT_ATOMS: atom_id res chain seq x y z
N MET A 1 -6.97 -3.91 -28.97
CA MET A 1 -7.18 -3.90 -27.52
C MET A 1 -8.20 -2.82 -27.22
N PRO A 2 -9.26 -3.10 -26.49
CA PRO A 2 -10.07 -2.03 -25.96
C PRO A 2 -9.26 -1.33 -24.87
N TYR A 3 -8.90 -0.09 -25.11
CA TYR A 3 -8.38 0.77 -24.05
C TYR A 3 -9.44 0.92 -22.94
N PRO A 4 -9.01 1.16 -21.69
CA PRO A 4 -9.94 1.41 -20.61
C PRO A 4 -10.97 2.44 -21.02
N THR A 5 -12.18 2.20 -20.60
CA THR A 5 -13.35 3.02 -20.93
C THR A 5 -13.08 4.48 -20.58
N ALA A 6 -13.08 5.36 -21.56
CA ALA A 6 -12.90 6.78 -21.30
C ALA A 6 -14.00 7.28 -20.36
N LEU A 7 -13.69 8.25 -19.51
CA LEU A 7 -14.68 8.89 -18.60
C LEU A 7 -15.95 9.32 -19.33
N SER A 8 -15.83 9.72 -20.62
CA SER A 8 -16.95 10.07 -21.51
C SER A 8 -17.91 8.91 -21.78
N THR A 9 -17.57 7.68 -21.45
CA THR A 9 -18.43 6.49 -21.64
C THR A 9 -19.06 6.00 -20.33
N ILE A 10 -18.76 6.64 -19.21
CA ILE A 10 -19.49 6.41 -17.96
C ILE A 10 -20.84 7.12 -18.11
N PRO A 11 -21.97 6.40 -17.94
CA PRO A 11 -23.28 7.03 -18.05
C PRO A 11 -23.43 8.16 -17.03
N ASP A 12 -23.91 9.33 -17.48
CA ASP A 12 -24.09 10.53 -16.63
C ASP A 12 -25.02 10.29 -15.40
N ASN A 13 -25.85 9.26 -15.45
CA ASN A 13 -26.80 8.92 -14.40
C ASN A 13 -26.34 7.76 -13.51
N ASP A 14 -25.09 7.28 -13.65
CA ASP A 14 -24.56 6.24 -12.81
C ASP A 14 -24.18 6.80 -11.44
N ALA A 15 -24.76 6.25 -10.38
CA ALA A 15 -24.40 6.55 -9.00
C ALA A 15 -23.36 5.53 -8.51
N TYR A 16 -22.31 6.02 -7.87
CA TYR A 16 -21.29 5.22 -7.22
C TYR A 16 -21.27 5.53 -5.73
N ASP A 17 -21.05 4.50 -4.91
CA ASP A 17 -20.90 4.68 -3.45
C ASP A 17 -19.55 5.37 -3.15
N VAL A 18 -18.50 5.04 -3.91
CA VAL A 18 -17.17 5.61 -3.77
C VAL A 18 -16.53 5.81 -5.15
N VAL A 19 -15.91 6.96 -5.35
CA VAL A 19 -15.06 7.25 -6.50
C VAL A 19 -13.63 7.47 -6.02
N VAL A 20 -12.69 6.70 -6.55
CA VAL A 20 -11.26 6.80 -6.25
C VAL A 20 -10.51 7.33 -7.47
N LEU A 21 -9.74 8.37 -7.30
CA LEU A 21 -8.93 8.98 -8.36
C LEU A 21 -7.47 8.52 -8.25
N GLY A 22 -6.99 7.87 -9.32
CA GLY A 22 -5.65 7.32 -9.44
C GLY A 22 -5.57 5.84 -9.05
N ALA A 23 -5.05 5.02 -9.97
CA ALA A 23 -4.90 3.57 -9.81
C ALA A 23 -3.47 3.15 -9.44
N GLY A 24 -2.73 3.96 -8.69
CA GLY A 24 -1.51 3.55 -8.02
C GLY A 24 -1.80 2.73 -6.76
N GLY A 25 -0.77 2.30 -6.02
CA GLY A 25 -0.92 1.47 -4.83
C GLY A 25 -1.89 2.04 -3.78
N ALA A 26 -1.90 3.35 -3.58
CA ALA A 26 -2.82 4.00 -2.65
C ALA A 26 -4.28 3.94 -3.12
N GLY A 27 -4.53 4.24 -4.41
CA GLY A 27 -5.88 4.22 -4.96
C GLY A 27 -6.46 2.82 -5.04
N MET A 28 -5.68 1.84 -5.49
CA MET A 28 -6.12 0.43 -5.48
C MET A 28 -6.42 -0.06 -4.07
N SER A 29 -5.59 0.31 -3.08
CA SER A 29 -5.87 -0.01 -1.68
C SER A 29 -7.15 0.65 -1.20
N ALA A 30 -7.37 1.94 -1.51
CA ALA A 30 -8.58 2.65 -1.13
C ALA A 30 -9.84 1.99 -1.72
N ALA A 31 -9.81 1.61 -2.99
CA ALA A 31 -10.92 0.91 -3.65
C ALA A 31 -11.20 -0.46 -3.01
N LEU A 32 -10.14 -1.23 -2.71
CA LEU A 32 -10.25 -2.51 -2.02
C LEU A 32 -10.90 -2.34 -0.65
N PHE A 33 -10.40 -1.40 0.16
CA PHE A 33 -10.94 -1.16 1.50
C PHE A 33 -12.38 -0.63 1.46
N ALA A 34 -12.74 0.22 0.50
CA ALA A 34 -14.12 0.65 0.29
C ALA A 34 -15.05 -0.54 0.03
N SER A 35 -14.63 -1.47 -0.84
CA SER A 35 -15.39 -2.68 -1.14
C SER A 35 -15.53 -3.59 0.08
N ILE A 36 -14.45 -3.79 0.86
CA ILE A 36 -14.48 -4.57 2.10
C ILE A 36 -15.41 -3.92 3.13
N ALA A 37 -15.46 -2.59 3.18
CA ALA A 37 -16.34 -1.83 4.07
C ALA A 37 -17.82 -1.86 3.63
N GLY A 38 -18.15 -2.49 2.51
CA GLY A 38 -19.52 -2.71 2.06
C GLY A 38 -20.00 -1.77 0.95
N ALA A 39 -19.13 -0.95 0.36
CA ALA A 39 -19.46 -0.20 -0.85
C ALA A 39 -19.78 -1.20 -1.99
N LYS A 40 -20.97 -1.06 -2.57
CA LYS A 40 -21.46 -1.98 -3.62
C LYS A 40 -20.96 -1.58 -5.01
N LYS A 41 -20.75 -0.29 -5.24
CA LYS A 41 -20.33 0.26 -6.51
C LYS A 41 -19.17 1.22 -6.31
N VAL A 42 -17.97 0.74 -6.55
CA VAL A 42 -16.72 1.52 -6.44
C VAL A 42 -16.19 1.79 -7.85
N LEU A 43 -15.94 3.07 -8.16
CA LEU A 43 -15.30 3.49 -9.39
C LEU A 43 -13.85 3.88 -9.11
N LEU A 44 -12.92 3.22 -9.79
CA LEU A 44 -11.50 3.60 -9.79
C LEU A 44 -11.16 4.25 -11.13
N VAL A 45 -10.71 5.49 -11.10
CA VAL A 45 -10.39 6.29 -12.28
C VAL A 45 -8.90 6.52 -12.38
N GLU A 46 -8.33 6.23 -13.56
CA GLU A 46 -6.91 6.45 -13.85
C GLU A 46 -6.76 7.43 -15.01
N SER A 47 -5.76 8.30 -14.94
CA SER A 47 -5.49 9.33 -15.96
C SER A 47 -4.66 8.83 -17.12
N THR A 48 -4.01 7.68 -16.97
CA THR A 48 -3.16 7.04 -17.97
C THR A 48 -3.84 5.80 -18.57
N ALA A 49 -3.27 5.26 -19.63
CA ALA A 49 -3.79 4.06 -20.29
C ALA A 49 -3.51 2.77 -19.47
N GLN A 50 -2.73 2.85 -18.40
CA GLN A 50 -2.32 1.70 -17.60
C GLN A 50 -2.46 2.00 -16.11
N VAL A 51 -2.89 1.01 -15.34
CA VAL A 51 -2.94 1.06 -13.89
C VAL A 51 -1.56 0.85 -13.27
N GLY A 52 -1.42 1.17 -11.98
CA GLY A 52 -0.20 0.89 -11.21
C GLY A 52 0.53 2.15 -10.73
N GLY A 53 0.44 3.26 -11.46
CA GLY A 53 1.11 4.51 -11.10
C GLY A 53 2.60 4.32 -10.81
N THR A 54 3.18 5.16 -9.96
CA THR A 54 4.59 5.05 -9.56
C THR A 54 4.93 3.73 -8.86
N THR A 55 3.95 3.07 -8.24
CA THR A 55 4.14 1.77 -7.58
C THR A 55 4.61 0.71 -8.58
N ALA A 56 4.08 0.71 -9.80
CA ALA A 56 4.47 -0.24 -10.85
C ALA A 56 5.91 -0.04 -11.35
N TYR A 57 6.46 1.18 -11.27
CA TYR A 57 7.84 1.46 -11.67
C TYR A 57 8.85 1.17 -10.55
N SER A 58 8.39 0.99 -9.33
CA SER A 58 9.24 0.70 -8.17
C SER A 58 9.34 -0.79 -7.93
N ALA A 59 10.21 -1.18 -6.99
CA ALA A 59 10.21 -2.54 -6.45
C ALA A 59 9.02 -2.82 -5.52
N ALA A 60 8.11 -1.87 -5.36
CA ALA A 60 6.96 -1.89 -4.44
C ALA A 60 7.33 -2.24 -2.99
N THR A 61 8.57 -1.98 -2.58
CA THR A 61 8.99 -2.14 -1.20
C THR A 61 8.21 -1.16 -0.33
N THR A 62 7.56 -1.69 0.69
CA THR A 62 6.66 -0.94 1.57
C THR A 62 7.24 -0.94 2.97
N TRP A 63 7.39 0.25 3.58
CA TRP A 63 7.86 0.40 4.96
C TRP A 63 6.68 0.42 5.91
N VAL A 64 6.52 -0.66 6.69
CA VAL A 64 5.44 -0.79 7.69
C VAL A 64 5.98 -1.53 8.92
N PRO A 65 6.19 -0.84 10.04
CA PRO A 65 6.62 -1.49 11.28
C PRO A 65 5.50 -2.31 11.93
N GLY A 66 5.90 -3.27 12.76
CA GLY A 66 4.98 -4.04 13.58
C GLY A 66 4.09 -5.03 12.82
N THR A 67 4.42 -5.37 11.58
CA THR A 67 3.66 -6.37 10.82
C THR A 67 3.83 -7.77 11.41
N HIS A 68 2.90 -8.67 11.12
CA HIS A 68 2.98 -10.08 11.52
C HIS A 68 4.20 -10.83 10.94
N LEU A 69 4.86 -10.25 9.94
CA LEU A 69 6.08 -10.78 9.34
C LEU A 69 7.36 -10.30 10.05
N ALA A 70 7.31 -9.16 10.74
CA ALA A 70 8.48 -8.55 11.37
C ALA A 70 9.21 -9.49 12.35
N PRO A 71 8.54 -10.31 13.18
CA PRO A 71 9.21 -11.21 14.11
C PRO A 71 10.08 -12.29 13.47
N GLN A 72 9.94 -12.53 12.17
CA GLN A 72 10.78 -13.51 11.46
C GLN A 72 12.26 -13.05 11.36
N VAL A 73 12.50 -11.74 11.42
CA VAL A 73 13.83 -11.15 11.24
C VAL A 73 14.25 -10.23 12.39
N ASN A 74 13.29 -9.63 13.09
CA ASN A 74 13.56 -8.74 14.22
C ASN A 74 12.42 -8.81 15.23
N LYS A 75 12.65 -9.49 16.34
CA LYS A 75 11.67 -9.66 17.43
C LYS A 75 11.68 -8.50 18.42
N ASP A 76 12.73 -7.69 18.40
CA ASP A 76 12.98 -6.67 19.41
C ASP A 76 12.56 -5.28 18.96
N ASP A 77 12.19 -5.13 17.66
CA ASP A 77 11.66 -3.85 17.17
C ASP A 77 10.25 -3.59 17.70
N THR A 78 10.01 -2.35 18.07
CA THR A 78 8.74 -1.92 18.67
C THR A 78 8.15 -0.75 17.89
N LEU A 79 6.85 -0.54 18.04
CA LEU A 79 6.17 0.64 17.48
C LEU A 79 6.70 1.94 18.12
N ASP A 80 7.15 1.91 19.38
CA ASP A 80 7.77 3.06 20.04
C ASP A 80 9.10 3.44 19.37
N ASN A 81 9.94 2.45 19.01
CA ASN A 81 11.15 2.71 18.24
C ASN A 81 10.83 3.26 16.84
N ALA A 82 9.81 2.71 16.18
CA ALA A 82 9.37 3.22 14.89
C ALA A 82 8.82 4.66 15.00
N ALA A 83 8.11 4.99 16.08
CA ALA A 83 7.64 6.36 16.35
C ALA A 83 8.80 7.33 16.53
N LYS A 84 9.80 6.96 17.34
CA LYS A 84 11.03 7.78 17.52
C LYS A 84 11.75 8.01 16.19
N PHE A 85 11.91 6.96 15.39
CA PHE A 85 12.50 7.10 14.06
C PHE A 85 11.73 8.08 13.19
N LEU A 86 10.41 7.96 13.12
CA LEU A 86 9.57 8.87 12.34
C LEU A 86 9.62 10.31 12.86
N ASP A 87 9.66 10.50 14.17
CA ASP A 87 9.77 11.84 14.77
C ASP A 87 11.11 12.50 14.40
N ASN A 88 12.20 11.73 14.37
CA ASN A 88 13.53 12.21 14.01
C ASN A 88 13.70 12.41 12.50
N ALA A 89 13.19 11.48 11.69
CA ALA A 89 13.37 11.49 10.24
C ALA A 89 12.43 12.46 9.52
N VAL A 90 11.18 12.54 9.96
CA VAL A 90 10.12 13.32 9.31
C VAL A 90 9.91 14.66 10.01
N GLY A 91 9.87 14.66 11.34
CA GLY A 91 9.66 15.85 12.14
C GLY A 91 8.41 16.65 11.72
N PRO A 92 8.54 17.98 11.55
CA PRO A 92 7.40 18.86 11.22
C PRO A 92 6.92 18.73 9.76
N ARG A 93 7.59 17.94 8.90
CA ARG A 93 7.20 17.77 7.48
C ARG A 93 5.90 17.00 7.30
N SER A 94 5.47 16.26 8.32
CA SER A 94 4.18 15.57 8.35
C SER A 94 3.52 15.77 9.71
N PRO A 95 2.19 15.94 9.75
CA PRO A 95 1.47 16.01 11.01
C PRO A 95 1.71 14.77 11.87
N ARG A 96 1.87 14.95 13.16
CA ARG A 96 2.07 13.84 14.11
C ARG A 96 0.92 12.84 14.03
N SER A 97 -0.32 13.32 13.91
CA SER A 97 -1.51 12.48 13.78
C SER A 97 -1.45 11.54 12.57
N ALA A 98 -0.85 11.96 11.45
CA ALA A 98 -0.69 11.09 10.27
C ALA A 98 0.34 9.97 10.54
N ARG A 99 1.45 10.27 11.24
CA ARG A 99 2.44 9.27 11.64
C ARG A 99 1.86 8.27 12.64
N GLU A 100 1.11 8.74 13.63
CA GLU A 100 0.39 7.91 14.60
C GLU A 100 -0.64 7.00 13.90
N ALA A 101 -1.40 7.54 12.92
CA ALA A 101 -2.34 6.75 12.14
C ALA A 101 -1.65 5.64 11.32
N LEU A 102 -0.48 5.92 10.72
CA LEU A 102 0.32 4.92 10.03
C LEU A 102 0.75 3.78 10.98
N LEU A 103 1.27 4.13 12.15
CA LEU A 103 1.74 3.14 13.13
C LEU A 103 0.58 2.30 13.69
N ALA A 104 -0.58 2.94 13.94
CA ALA A 104 -1.74 2.26 14.50
C ALA A 104 -2.41 1.29 13.50
N ASN A 105 -2.39 1.62 12.20
CA ASN A 105 -3.20 0.90 11.21
C ASN A 105 -2.38 0.13 10.17
N GLY A 106 -1.11 0.46 9.98
CA GLY A 106 -0.31 -0.08 8.88
C GLY A 106 -0.21 -1.60 8.88
N ALA A 107 0.08 -2.20 10.01
CA ALA A 107 0.21 -3.66 10.14
C ALA A 107 -1.12 -4.39 9.83
N ALA A 108 -2.24 -3.85 10.31
CA ALA A 108 -3.57 -4.38 10.01
C ALA A 108 -3.92 -4.23 8.53
N ALA A 109 -3.56 -3.09 7.93
CA ALA A 109 -3.79 -2.85 6.50
C ALA A 109 -3.03 -3.86 5.63
N VAL A 110 -1.75 -4.12 5.90
CA VAL A 110 -0.96 -5.15 5.22
C VAL A 110 -1.65 -6.51 5.29
N LYS A 111 -2.06 -6.93 6.48
CA LYS A 111 -2.75 -8.21 6.67
C LYS A 111 -4.07 -8.27 5.90
N THR A 112 -4.84 -7.19 5.89
CA THR A 112 -6.11 -7.11 5.15
C THR A 112 -5.87 -7.21 3.64
N ILE A 113 -4.87 -6.51 3.10
CA ILE A 113 -4.49 -6.61 1.68
C ILE A 113 -4.15 -8.06 1.32
N GLU A 114 -3.34 -8.74 2.13
CA GLU A 114 -2.98 -10.13 1.88
C GLU A 114 -4.18 -11.09 1.93
N GLN A 115 -5.17 -10.81 2.77
CA GLN A 115 -6.36 -11.65 2.91
C GLN A 115 -7.36 -11.47 1.78
N HIS A 116 -7.46 -10.25 1.23
CA HIS A 116 -8.51 -9.87 0.28
C HIS A 116 -8.00 -9.58 -1.13
N SER A 117 -6.73 -9.85 -1.40
CA SER A 117 -6.14 -9.71 -2.74
C SER A 117 -5.12 -10.80 -3.05
N HIS A 118 -4.61 -10.79 -4.27
CA HIS A 118 -3.50 -11.65 -4.68
C HIS A 118 -2.14 -11.15 -4.19
N VAL A 119 -2.05 -9.93 -3.66
CA VAL A 119 -0.80 -9.39 -3.12
C VAL A 119 -0.41 -10.15 -1.86
N LYS A 120 0.80 -10.70 -1.88
CA LYS A 120 1.43 -11.37 -0.73
C LYS A 120 2.79 -10.74 -0.51
N TYR A 121 3.20 -10.64 0.73
CA TYR A 121 4.45 -10.02 1.10
C TYR A 121 5.42 -11.01 1.73
N ARG A 122 6.70 -10.68 1.63
CA ARG A 122 7.75 -11.24 2.50
C ARG A 122 8.48 -10.09 3.18
N ILE A 123 8.98 -10.35 4.38
CA ILE A 123 9.84 -9.41 5.08
C ILE A 123 11.25 -9.47 4.47
N ARG A 124 11.89 -8.32 4.29
CA ARG A 124 13.29 -8.29 3.84
C ARG A 124 14.21 -8.61 5.02
N PRO A 125 15.06 -9.63 4.91
CA PRO A 125 15.94 -10.04 6.01
C PRO A 125 16.92 -8.95 6.44
N PHE A 126 17.41 -8.16 5.49
CA PHE A 126 18.27 -7.01 5.73
C PHE A 126 17.81 -5.85 4.84
N HIS A 127 17.29 -4.83 5.47
CA HIS A 127 16.88 -3.58 4.83
C HIS A 127 16.88 -2.47 5.88
N PRO A 128 18.01 -1.80 6.07
CA PRO A 128 18.13 -0.70 7.01
C PRO A 128 17.18 0.43 6.70
N ASP A 129 16.70 1.10 7.72
CA ASP A 129 16.04 2.39 7.55
C ASP A 129 17.00 3.36 6.86
N TYR A 130 16.52 4.20 5.93
CA TYR A 130 17.37 5.06 5.08
C TYR A 130 18.26 6.02 5.86
N LEU A 131 17.80 6.44 7.02
CA LEU A 131 18.55 7.30 7.95
C LEU A 131 18.92 6.47 9.18
N SER A 132 19.76 5.46 8.94
CA SER A 132 20.08 4.43 9.95
C SER A 132 20.85 4.95 11.16
N GLU A 133 21.40 6.16 11.07
CA GLU A 133 22.08 6.88 12.16
C GLU A 133 21.10 7.53 13.15
N LEU A 134 19.82 7.64 12.82
CA LEU A 134 18.83 8.27 13.70
C LEU A 134 18.37 7.32 14.80
N GLU A 135 18.10 7.89 15.98
CA GLU A 135 17.50 7.15 17.07
C GLU A 135 16.16 6.55 16.67
N GLY A 136 15.94 5.30 17.03
CA GLY A 136 14.75 4.53 16.68
C GLY A 136 14.83 3.83 15.33
N SER A 137 15.95 4.00 14.56
CA SER A 137 16.19 3.24 13.34
C SER A 137 16.45 1.76 13.62
N THR A 138 16.27 0.93 12.59
CA THR A 138 16.58 -0.50 12.63
C THR A 138 17.20 -0.97 11.31
N LEU A 139 17.92 -2.10 11.37
CA LEU A 139 18.53 -2.72 10.20
C LEU A 139 17.59 -3.64 9.43
N CYS A 140 16.46 -4.02 10.04
CA CYS A 140 15.48 -4.94 9.45
C CYS A 140 14.15 -4.93 10.22
N GLY A 141 13.14 -5.59 9.67
CA GLY A 141 11.86 -5.80 10.36
C GLY A 141 10.74 -4.84 9.94
N ARG A 142 11.03 -3.82 9.12
CA ARG A 142 10.02 -2.83 8.71
C ARG A 142 9.75 -2.80 7.21
N ALA A 143 10.68 -3.30 6.40
CA ALA A 143 10.54 -3.30 4.95
C ALA A 143 9.96 -4.62 4.44
N LEU A 144 8.86 -4.53 3.73
CA LEU A 144 8.18 -5.62 3.05
C LEU A 144 8.42 -5.50 1.55
N GLU A 145 8.53 -6.63 0.85
CA GLU A 145 8.47 -6.66 -0.61
C GLU A 145 7.38 -7.62 -1.07
N PRO A 146 6.66 -7.29 -2.16
CA PRO A 146 5.66 -8.18 -2.71
C PRO A 146 6.32 -9.43 -3.28
N LEU A 147 5.65 -10.56 -3.15
CA LEU A 147 6.01 -11.79 -3.85
C LEU A 147 5.65 -11.66 -5.33
N PRO A 148 6.38 -12.37 -6.22
CA PRO A 148 6.02 -12.43 -7.63
C PRO A 148 4.58 -12.93 -7.80
N PHE A 149 3.84 -12.27 -8.69
CA PHE A 149 2.48 -12.63 -9.06
C PHE A 149 2.44 -13.11 -10.51
N ASP A 150 1.70 -14.17 -10.77
CA ASP A 150 1.48 -14.65 -12.13
C ASP A 150 0.38 -13.79 -12.79
N GLY A 151 0.79 -12.82 -13.61
CA GLY A 151 -0.12 -11.90 -14.29
C GLY A 151 -1.16 -12.58 -15.18
N ARG A 152 -0.92 -13.84 -15.62
CA ARG A 152 -1.91 -14.59 -16.39
C ARG A 152 -3.21 -14.85 -15.63
N LEU A 153 -3.17 -14.79 -14.31
CA LEU A 153 -4.36 -14.90 -13.45
C LEU A 153 -5.31 -13.70 -13.57
N LEU A 154 -4.86 -12.58 -14.15
CA LEU A 154 -5.69 -11.41 -14.44
C LEU A 154 -6.63 -11.64 -15.65
N GLY A 155 -6.36 -12.66 -16.47
CA GLY A 155 -7.20 -12.96 -17.62
C GLY A 155 -7.28 -11.78 -18.60
N GLU A 156 -8.49 -11.30 -18.86
CA GLU A 156 -8.76 -10.17 -19.77
C GLU A 156 -8.22 -8.84 -19.23
N ASP A 157 -8.01 -8.72 -17.92
CA ASP A 157 -7.48 -7.51 -17.27
C ASP A 157 -5.94 -7.43 -17.32
N PHE A 158 -5.27 -8.39 -17.98
CA PHE A 158 -3.80 -8.44 -18.03
C PHE A 158 -3.18 -7.23 -18.74
N ASP A 159 -3.90 -6.64 -19.68
CA ASP A 159 -3.44 -5.50 -20.50
C ASP A 159 -3.78 -4.12 -19.87
N LEU A 160 -4.40 -4.08 -18.68
CA LEU A 160 -4.69 -2.84 -17.95
C LEU A 160 -3.45 -2.35 -17.18
#